data_c1dd7be123adbbd092b93503d396e12e
#
_entry.id   c1dd7be123adbbd092b93503d396e12e
#
_cell.length_a   1.000
_cell.length_b   1.000
_cell.length_c   1.000
_cell.angle_alpha   90.00
_cell.angle_beta   90.00
_cell.angle_gamma   90.00
#
_symmetry.space_group_name_H-M   'P 1'
#
loop_
_entity.id
_entity.type
_entity.pdbx_description
1 polymer ?
#
loop_
_entity_poly.entity_id
_entity_poly.type
_entity_poly.pdbx_seq_one_letter_code
_entity_poly.pdbx_strand_id
1 'polypeptide(L)'
;MKNSVFKSVLVSALLATAAACSAPATDSADAGETTEAVAATGYYADLGGEATGPVYRKAKADTLAVSGYDVVSYFTGEGVPAEGSEEFTIRYEGYDYRFASEDNAKAFIEDPAKYAPAYGGYCAWAIGANDALAPGDPQVYEIVDGKLYLNFNEDVQGRWQADIPGFIEKADVNYPTHNADEHYQD
;
A
#
# COMPACT_ATOMS: atom_id res chain seq x y z
N MET A 1 -68.99 -30.79 -21.79
CA MET A 1 -69.13 -32.27 -21.94
C MET A 1 -68.02 -32.87 -21.13
N LYS A 2 -68.47 -33.44 -20.01
CA LYS A 2 -68.13 -34.80 -19.51
C LYS A 2 -66.65 -34.95 -19.07
N ASN A 3 -66.41 -35.12 -17.92
CA ASN A 3 -66.51 -36.10 -16.76
C ASN A 3 -65.08 -36.40 -16.30
N SER A 4 -64.75 -36.07 -15.07
CA SER A 4 -64.91 -36.90 -13.90
C SER A 4 -64.13 -38.23 -13.95
N VAL A 5 -63.24 -38.46 -13.00
CA VAL A 5 -63.34 -39.53 -12.02
C VAL A 5 -62.24 -39.47 -11.00
N PHE A 6 -62.60 -39.44 -9.77
CA PHE A 6 -61.94 -39.78 -8.50
C PHE A 6 -61.04 -41.01 -8.55
N LYS A 7 -59.95 -41.00 -7.79
CA LYS A 7 -59.69 -42.07 -6.80
C LYS A 7 -58.64 -41.66 -5.78
N SER A 8 -59.11 -41.62 -4.54
CA SER A 8 -58.34 -41.65 -3.32
C SER A 8 -57.61 -42.99 -3.13
N VAL A 9 -56.44 -43.00 -2.50
CA VAL A 9 -55.95 -44.04 -1.58
C VAL A 9 -54.81 -43.50 -0.73
N LEU A 10 -55.06 -43.38 0.58
CA LEU A 10 -54.37 -43.77 1.78
C LEU A 10 -52.81 -43.59 1.89
N VAL A 11 -52.40 -42.67 2.79
CA VAL A 11 -51.70 -42.86 4.09
C VAL A 11 -50.50 -43.82 4.08
N SER A 12 -49.36 -43.23 4.31
CA SER A 12 -48.35 -43.80 5.22
C SER A 12 -47.49 -42.66 5.78
N ALA A 13 -47.59 -42.52 7.09
CA ALA A 13 -46.72 -41.67 7.89
C ALA A 13 -45.32 -42.24 7.95
N LEU A 14 -44.32 -41.47 7.58
CA LEU A 14 -42.95 -41.73 8.02
C LEU A 14 -42.42 -40.45 8.65
N LEU A 15 -42.14 -40.57 9.95
CA LEU A 15 -41.33 -39.61 10.69
C LEU A 15 -39.95 -39.55 10.03
N ALA A 16 -39.57 -38.37 9.50
CA ALA A 16 -38.21 -38.07 9.21
C ALA A 16 -37.82 -36.84 10.02
N THR A 17 -36.89 -37.04 10.91
CA THR A 17 -36.19 -36.06 11.75
C THR A 17 -35.69 -34.90 10.92
N ALA A 18 -36.14 -33.70 11.24
CA ALA A 18 -35.57 -32.48 10.74
C ALA A 18 -34.18 -32.26 11.30
N ALA A 19 -33.14 -32.58 10.52
CA ALA A 19 -31.81 -32.05 10.76
C ALA A 19 -31.83 -30.57 10.33
N ALA A 20 -31.84 -29.68 11.30
CA ALA A 20 -31.57 -28.27 11.10
C ALA A 20 -30.11 -28.14 10.66
N CYS A 21 -29.89 -27.93 9.35
CA CYS A 21 -28.66 -27.37 8.87
C CYS A 21 -28.64 -25.89 9.26
N SER A 22 -28.02 -25.61 10.40
CA SER A 22 -27.52 -24.27 10.69
C SER A 22 -26.45 -23.96 9.64
N ALA A 23 -26.73 -23.00 8.78
CA ALA A 23 -25.69 -22.35 7.99
C ALA A 23 -24.67 -21.73 8.97
N PRO A 24 -23.38 -21.90 8.78
CA PRO A 24 -22.43 -21.15 9.57
C PRO A 24 -22.59 -19.68 9.26
N ALA A 25 -22.89 -18.89 10.29
CA ALA A 25 -22.70 -17.46 10.26
C ALA A 25 -21.22 -17.25 9.90
N THR A 26 -20.97 -16.54 8.81
CA THR A 26 -19.65 -15.97 8.53
C THR A 26 -19.42 -14.91 9.58
N ASP A 27 -18.81 -15.32 10.66
CA ASP A 27 -18.35 -14.46 11.72
C ASP A 27 -17.16 -13.68 11.19
N SER A 28 -17.19 -12.38 11.40
CA SER A 28 -16.16 -11.42 11.07
C SER A 28 -14.92 -11.69 11.94
N ALA A 29 -14.06 -12.61 11.52
CA ALA A 29 -12.87 -13.02 12.25
C ALA A 29 -11.59 -12.30 11.77
N ASP A 30 -11.73 -11.12 11.13
CA ASP A 30 -10.55 -10.44 10.55
C ASP A 30 -9.91 -9.40 11.50
N ALA A 31 -10.68 -8.80 12.41
CA ALA A 31 -10.14 -7.79 13.33
C ALA A 31 -9.28 -8.37 14.47
N GLY A 32 -9.44 -9.66 14.80
CA GLY A 32 -8.69 -10.31 15.89
C GLY A 32 -7.30 -10.75 15.46
N GLU A 33 -7.15 -11.16 14.21
CA GLU A 33 -5.88 -11.69 13.68
C GLU A 33 -4.83 -10.61 13.44
N THR A 34 -5.26 -9.43 12.94
CA THR A 34 -4.38 -8.27 12.78
C THR A 34 -3.88 -7.72 14.10
N THR A 35 -4.71 -7.67 15.14
CA THR A 35 -4.31 -7.16 16.47
C THR A 35 -3.33 -8.10 17.17
N GLU A 36 -3.48 -9.43 17.03
CA GLU A 36 -2.52 -10.40 17.56
C GLU A 36 -1.19 -10.38 16.79
N ALA A 37 -1.22 -10.18 15.47
CA ALA A 37 -0.02 -10.09 14.65
C ALA A 37 0.82 -8.85 15.00
N VAL A 38 0.20 -7.69 15.20
CA VAL A 38 0.87 -6.45 15.66
C VAL A 38 1.53 -6.65 17.03
N ALA A 39 0.85 -7.34 17.97
CA ALA A 39 1.39 -7.60 19.31
C ALA A 39 2.61 -8.55 19.29
N ALA A 40 2.70 -9.43 18.29
CA ALA A 40 3.78 -10.41 18.18
C ALA A 40 5.01 -9.89 17.42
N THR A 41 4.83 -9.03 16.43
CA THR A 41 5.89 -8.58 15.52
C THR A 41 6.22 -7.09 15.63
N GLY A 42 5.33 -6.28 16.22
CA GLY A 42 5.41 -4.82 16.22
C GLY A 42 5.00 -4.18 14.89
N TYR A 43 4.49 -4.97 13.93
CA TYR A 43 3.99 -4.51 12.64
C TYR A 43 2.51 -4.84 12.49
N TYR A 44 1.76 -3.93 11.85
CA TYR A 44 0.39 -4.20 11.42
C TYR A 44 0.37 -5.34 10.38
N ALA A 45 1.35 -5.34 9.47
CA ALA A 45 1.62 -6.45 8.57
C ALA A 45 3.10 -6.50 8.17
N ASP A 46 3.59 -7.67 7.79
CA ASP A 46 4.90 -7.86 7.17
C ASP A 46 4.70 -8.57 5.81
N LEU A 47 4.91 -7.81 4.74
CA LEU A 47 4.77 -8.29 3.36
C LEU A 47 6.06 -8.92 2.83
N GLY A 48 7.15 -8.83 3.59
CA GLY A 48 8.47 -9.32 3.16
C GLY A 48 9.00 -8.61 1.92
N GLY A 49 9.78 -9.33 1.14
CA GLY A 49 10.43 -8.83 -0.07
C GLY A 49 11.79 -8.19 0.19
N GLU A 50 12.53 -7.99 -0.90
CA GLU A 50 13.82 -7.28 -0.90
C GLU A 50 13.69 -6.06 -1.83
N ALA A 51 14.17 -4.91 -1.37
CA ALA A 51 14.16 -3.69 -2.17
C ALA A 51 14.99 -3.86 -3.44
N THR A 52 14.43 -3.42 -4.55
CA THR A 52 15.10 -3.42 -5.87
C THR A 52 15.94 -2.16 -6.10
N GLY A 53 15.85 -1.18 -5.21
CA GLY A 53 16.59 0.07 -5.21
C GLY A 53 16.54 0.75 -3.85
N PRO A 54 17.28 1.86 -3.65
CA PRO A 54 17.35 2.53 -2.36
C PRO A 54 16.04 3.23 -2.02
N VAL A 55 15.56 3.07 -0.78
CA VAL A 55 14.38 3.78 -0.28
C VAL A 55 14.83 4.93 0.63
N TYR A 56 14.23 6.10 0.44
CA TYR A 56 14.56 7.28 1.23
C TYR A 56 14.17 7.10 2.70
N ARG A 57 15.13 7.34 3.55
CA ARG A 57 15.04 7.37 5.01
C ARG A 57 15.91 8.50 5.57
N LYS A 58 15.57 9.05 6.72
CA LYS A 58 16.29 10.21 7.29
C LYS A 58 17.73 9.91 7.68
N ALA A 59 17.98 8.72 8.20
CA ALA A 59 19.32 8.25 8.50
C ALA A 59 19.56 6.87 7.89
N LYS A 60 20.80 6.57 7.52
CA LYS A 60 21.17 5.31 6.87
C LYS A 60 20.79 4.06 7.68
N ALA A 61 20.83 4.17 9.01
CA ALA A 61 20.48 3.07 9.92
C ALA A 61 18.97 2.91 10.16
N ASP A 62 18.16 3.89 9.72
CA ASP A 62 16.70 3.82 9.88
C ASP A 62 16.09 2.85 8.88
N THR A 63 14.89 2.36 9.20
CA THR A 63 14.06 1.59 8.27
C THR A 63 12.81 2.34 7.85
N LEU A 64 12.52 3.49 8.49
CA LEU A 64 11.30 4.26 8.25
C LEU A 64 11.33 4.96 6.89
N ALA A 65 10.52 4.46 5.97
CA ALA A 65 10.39 5.00 4.62
C ALA A 65 9.67 6.35 4.61
N VAL A 66 10.00 7.20 3.63
CA VAL A 66 9.29 8.45 3.31
C VAL A 66 9.05 9.34 4.53
N SER A 67 10.02 9.35 5.47
CA SER A 67 9.91 10.11 6.73
C SER A 67 8.69 9.76 7.59
N GLY A 68 8.02 8.62 7.35
CA GLY A 68 6.83 8.19 8.08
C GLY A 68 5.52 8.78 7.57
N TYR A 69 5.51 9.40 6.40
CA TYR A 69 4.27 9.83 5.75
C TYR A 69 3.54 8.65 5.10
N ASP A 70 2.21 8.72 5.16
CA ASP A 70 1.30 7.74 4.57
C ASP A 70 1.26 7.89 3.05
N VAL A 71 1.88 6.94 2.35
CA VAL A 71 1.96 6.97 0.87
C VAL A 71 0.61 6.79 0.18
N VAL A 72 -0.41 6.27 0.85
CA VAL A 72 -1.77 6.12 0.31
C VAL A 72 -2.53 7.44 0.39
N SER A 73 -2.24 8.30 1.38
CA SER A 73 -2.94 9.56 1.59
C SER A 73 -2.89 10.49 0.38
N TYR A 74 -1.83 10.43 -0.42
CA TYR A 74 -1.70 11.22 -1.65
C TYR A 74 -2.72 10.86 -2.75
N PHE A 75 -3.29 9.65 -2.68
CA PHE A 75 -4.22 9.10 -3.68
C PHE A 75 -5.66 9.07 -3.20
N THR A 76 -5.91 9.39 -1.93
CA THR A 76 -7.22 9.29 -1.30
C THR A 76 -7.71 10.63 -0.79
N GLY A 77 -9.02 10.78 -0.61
CA GLY A 77 -9.63 11.99 -0.08
C GLY A 77 -9.30 13.22 -0.91
N GLU A 78 -8.70 14.24 -0.28
CA GLU A 78 -8.25 15.47 -0.94
C GLU A 78 -6.82 15.36 -1.53
N GLY A 79 -6.20 14.20 -1.39
CA GLY A 79 -4.82 13.96 -1.86
C GLY A 79 -3.77 14.70 -1.03
N VAL A 80 -4.04 14.97 0.24
CA VAL A 80 -3.12 15.72 1.11
C VAL A 80 -2.20 14.76 1.86
N PRO A 81 -0.87 15.01 1.89
CA PRO A 81 0.05 14.20 2.68
C PRO A 81 -0.32 14.15 4.15
N ALA A 82 -0.46 12.96 4.69
CA ALA A 82 -0.75 12.72 6.10
C ALA A 82 0.42 11.99 6.78
N GLU A 83 0.69 12.33 8.05
CA GLU A 83 1.63 11.55 8.85
C GLU A 83 1.01 10.20 9.22
N GLY A 84 1.79 9.13 9.11
CA GLY A 84 1.40 7.79 9.50
C GLY A 84 1.56 7.54 11.01
N SER A 85 0.74 6.62 11.53
CA SER A 85 0.79 6.14 12.91
C SER A 85 1.70 4.91 13.04
N GLU A 86 2.33 4.75 14.20
CA GLU A 86 3.07 3.52 14.54
C GLU A 86 2.17 2.28 14.59
N GLU A 87 0.91 2.47 14.95
CA GLU A 87 -0.10 1.40 15.00
C GLU A 87 -0.30 0.70 13.65
N PHE A 88 -0.23 1.46 12.55
CA PHE A 88 -0.43 0.96 11.20
C PHE A 88 0.90 0.90 10.45
N THR A 89 1.93 0.31 11.06
CA THR A 89 3.24 0.12 10.41
C THR A 89 3.25 -1.18 9.61
N ILE A 90 3.56 -1.10 8.32
CA ILE A 90 3.72 -2.24 7.42
C ILE A 90 5.18 -2.36 7.02
N ARG A 91 5.75 -3.57 7.21
CA ARG A 91 7.04 -3.94 6.67
C ARG A 91 6.90 -4.36 5.22
N TYR A 92 7.61 -3.69 4.32
CA TYR A 92 7.61 -3.99 2.90
C TYR A 92 9.00 -3.77 2.30
N GLU A 93 9.54 -4.79 1.63
CA GLU A 93 10.87 -4.76 1.01
C GLU A 93 11.99 -4.29 1.97
N GLY A 94 11.89 -4.67 3.24
CA GLY A 94 12.89 -4.31 4.26
C GLY A 94 12.70 -2.93 4.89
N TYR A 95 11.70 -2.15 4.50
CA TYR A 95 11.41 -0.81 5.02
C TYR A 95 10.04 -0.74 5.71
N ASP A 96 9.92 0.21 6.64
CA ASP A 96 8.73 0.40 7.48
C ASP A 96 7.91 1.57 6.92
N TYR A 97 6.75 1.27 6.36
CA TYR A 97 5.77 2.24 5.90
C TYR A 97 4.71 2.45 6.97
N ARG A 98 4.38 3.70 7.29
CA ARG A 98 3.36 4.06 8.27
C ARG A 98 2.13 4.62 7.57
N PHE A 99 0.95 4.29 8.09
CA PHE A 99 -0.32 4.73 7.53
C PHE A 99 -1.15 5.50 8.55
N ALA A 100 -1.92 6.48 8.10
CA ALA A 100 -2.75 7.33 8.94
C ALA A 100 -4.02 6.61 9.43
N SER A 101 -4.41 5.53 8.74
CA SER A 101 -5.61 4.74 9.06
C SER A 101 -5.43 3.28 8.68
N GLU A 102 -6.27 2.45 9.27
CA GLU A 102 -6.37 1.03 8.91
C GLU A 102 -6.78 0.83 7.45
N ASP A 103 -7.69 1.65 6.94
CA ASP A 103 -8.13 1.57 5.54
C ASP A 103 -6.99 1.85 4.57
N ASN A 104 -6.14 2.82 4.85
CA ASN A 104 -4.96 3.11 4.04
C ASN A 104 -3.92 1.98 4.15
N ALA A 105 -3.71 1.41 5.33
CA ALA A 105 -2.85 0.25 5.52
C ALA A 105 -3.35 -0.95 4.70
N LYS A 106 -4.64 -1.25 4.72
CA LYS A 106 -5.25 -2.31 3.91
C LYS A 106 -5.12 -2.05 2.41
N ALA A 107 -5.34 -0.82 1.97
CA ALA A 107 -5.16 -0.44 0.56
C ALA A 107 -3.71 -0.65 0.09
N PHE A 108 -2.72 -0.34 0.94
CA PHE A 108 -1.32 -0.61 0.63
C PHE A 108 -1.02 -2.11 0.55
N ILE A 109 -1.57 -2.93 1.46
CA ILE A 109 -1.41 -4.40 1.42
C ILE A 109 -1.95 -4.99 0.12
N GLU A 110 -3.06 -4.46 -0.40
CA GLU A 110 -3.66 -4.94 -1.65
C GLU A 110 -2.79 -4.66 -2.87
N ASP A 111 -2.13 -3.50 -2.95
CA ASP A 111 -1.27 -3.12 -4.08
C ASP A 111 -0.13 -2.18 -3.64
N PRO A 112 0.92 -2.72 -2.99
CA PRO A 112 2.05 -1.91 -2.54
C PRO A 112 2.76 -1.17 -3.69
N ALA A 113 2.87 -1.80 -4.85
CA ALA A 113 3.55 -1.25 -6.02
C ALA A 113 2.84 -0.01 -6.61
N LYS A 114 1.55 0.12 -6.40
CA LYS A 114 0.78 1.30 -6.78
C LYS A 114 1.13 2.51 -5.94
N TYR A 115 1.25 2.31 -4.63
CA TYR A 115 1.37 3.39 -3.65
C TYR A 115 2.81 3.72 -3.26
N ALA A 116 3.72 2.75 -3.36
CA ALA A 116 5.13 3.01 -3.12
C ALA A 116 5.61 4.13 -4.07
N PRO A 117 6.30 5.16 -3.55
CA PRO A 117 6.72 6.29 -4.37
C PRO A 117 7.76 5.86 -5.40
N ALA A 118 7.74 6.50 -6.56
CA ALA A 118 8.79 6.35 -7.55
C ALA A 118 10.16 6.67 -6.92
N TYR A 119 11.16 5.97 -7.36
CA TYR A 119 12.54 6.13 -6.91
C TYR A 119 12.71 6.02 -5.38
N GLY A 120 11.90 5.15 -4.75
CA GLY A 120 11.92 4.94 -3.31
C GLY A 120 11.63 6.18 -2.47
N GLY A 121 11.06 7.25 -3.05
CA GLY A 121 10.81 8.52 -2.38
C GLY A 121 12.01 9.47 -2.35
N TYR A 122 13.09 9.19 -3.08
CA TYR A 122 14.13 10.16 -3.38
C TYR A 122 13.65 11.23 -4.34
N CYS A 123 14.36 12.38 -4.37
CA CYS A 123 14.03 13.50 -5.24
C CYS A 123 14.12 13.13 -6.73
N ALA A 124 12.98 13.13 -7.42
CA ALA A 124 12.90 12.74 -8.83
C ALA A 124 13.77 13.60 -9.75
N TRP A 125 13.84 14.93 -9.49
CA TRP A 125 14.73 15.80 -10.24
C TRP A 125 16.20 15.46 -10.06
N ALA A 126 16.64 15.16 -8.82
CA ALA A 126 18.03 14.87 -8.54
C ALA A 126 18.51 13.61 -9.27
N ILE A 127 17.68 12.58 -9.29
CA ILE A 127 18.01 11.33 -10.01
C ILE A 127 18.00 11.58 -11.53
N GLY A 128 16.96 12.23 -12.05
CA GLY A 128 16.86 12.46 -13.51
C GLY A 128 17.87 13.47 -14.07
N ALA A 129 18.25 14.50 -13.30
CA ALA A 129 19.14 15.55 -13.75
C ALA A 129 20.62 15.25 -13.47
N ASN A 130 20.93 14.59 -12.37
CA ASN A 130 22.28 14.49 -11.82
C ASN A 130 22.73 13.07 -11.51
N ASP A 131 21.85 12.05 -11.70
CA ASP A 131 22.09 10.67 -11.26
C ASP A 131 22.55 10.61 -9.78
N ALA A 132 21.79 11.30 -8.92
CA ALA A 132 22.16 11.47 -7.52
C ALA A 132 20.97 11.25 -6.58
N LEU A 133 21.21 10.57 -5.47
CA LEU A 133 20.26 10.44 -4.39
C LEU A 133 20.21 11.76 -3.61
N ALA A 134 19.02 12.34 -3.47
CA ALA A 134 18.75 13.46 -2.60
C ALA A 134 17.40 13.23 -1.89
N PRO A 135 17.21 13.72 -0.66
CA PRO A 135 15.94 13.57 0.05
C PRO A 135 14.75 14.05 -0.78
N GLY A 136 13.65 13.30 -0.77
CA GLY A 136 12.36 13.79 -1.19
C GLY A 136 11.62 14.37 0.01
N ASP A 137 11.02 15.56 -0.15
CA ASP A 137 10.15 16.14 0.84
C ASP A 137 8.72 15.61 0.63
N PRO A 138 8.10 14.95 1.62
CA PRO A 138 6.72 14.47 1.51
C PRO A 138 5.69 15.56 1.20
N GLN A 139 5.98 16.82 1.51
CA GLN A 139 5.09 17.94 1.20
C GLN A 139 5.26 18.48 -0.23
N VAL A 140 6.33 18.06 -0.92
CA VAL A 140 6.68 18.55 -2.27
C VAL A 140 6.58 17.41 -3.27
N TYR A 141 5.38 17.16 -3.72
CA TYR A 141 5.04 15.97 -4.51
C TYR A 141 4.23 16.29 -5.75
N GLU A 142 4.15 15.33 -6.64
CA GLU A 142 3.21 15.30 -7.76
C GLU A 142 2.87 13.87 -8.13
N ILE A 143 1.62 13.64 -8.58
CA ILE A 143 1.19 12.36 -9.11
C ILE A 143 1.15 12.47 -10.64
N VAL A 144 1.99 11.68 -11.31
CA VAL A 144 2.05 11.60 -12.77
C VAL A 144 1.76 10.16 -13.19
N ASP A 145 0.76 9.97 -14.04
CA ASP A 145 0.33 8.66 -14.53
C ASP A 145 0.10 7.61 -13.41
N GLY A 146 -0.46 8.09 -12.27
CA GLY A 146 -0.79 7.26 -11.13
C GLY A 146 0.42 6.86 -10.27
N LYS A 147 1.59 7.47 -10.44
CA LYS A 147 2.78 7.30 -9.62
C LYS A 147 3.08 8.55 -8.80
N LEU A 148 3.49 8.36 -7.55
CA LEU A 148 3.89 9.41 -6.63
C LEU A 148 5.36 9.75 -6.84
N TYR A 149 5.65 11.02 -7.14
CA TYR A 149 7.01 11.57 -7.25
C TYR A 149 7.22 12.61 -6.18
N LEU A 150 8.34 12.54 -5.47
CA LEU A 150 8.76 13.55 -4.50
C LEU A 150 9.89 14.40 -5.06
N ASN A 151 9.98 15.64 -4.60
CA ASN A 151 11.09 16.54 -4.90
C ASN A 151 11.66 17.12 -3.60
N PHE A 152 12.89 17.63 -3.65
CA PHE A 152 13.62 18.11 -2.48
C PHE A 152 12.96 19.35 -1.85
N ASN A 153 12.49 20.29 -2.69
CA ASN A 153 11.76 21.49 -2.32
C ASN A 153 11.01 22.05 -3.53
N GLU A 154 10.22 23.11 -3.33
CA GLU A 154 9.41 23.72 -4.38
C GLU A 154 10.25 24.28 -5.54
N ASP A 155 11.42 24.86 -5.29
CA ASP A 155 12.32 25.38 -6.35
C ASP A 155 12.82 24.25 -7.26
N VAL A 156 13.14 23.10 -6.66
CA VAL A 156 13.58 21.89 -7.38
C VAL A 156 12.41 21.25 -8.11
N GLN A 157 11.23 21.23 -7.51
CA GLN A 157 10.01 20.76 -8.17
C GLN A 157 9.69 21.61 -9.41
N GLY A 158 9.81 22.95 -9.32
CA GLY A 158 9.63 23.83 -10.47
C GLY A 158 10.60 23.54 -11.63
N ARG A 159 11.83 23.12 -11.33
CA ARG A 159 12.79 22.66 -12.36
C ARG A 159 12.37 21.33 -12.97
N TRP A 160 11.88 20.40 -12.15
CA TRP A 160 11.38 19.11 -12.61
C TRP A 160 10.13 19.28 -13.49
N GLN A 161 9.22 20.16 -13.11
CA GLN A 161 8.01 20.49 -13.86
C GLN A 161 8.26 21.11 -15.23
N ALA A 162 9.45 21.67 -15.47
CA ALA A 162 9.83 22.21 -16.77
C ALA A 162 9.93 21.13 -17.87
N ASP A 163 10.23 19.88 -17.52
CA ASP A 163 10.31 18.73 -18.44
C ASP A 163 10.09 17.40 -17.69
N ILE A 164 8.89 17.22 -17.14
CA ILE A 164 8.55 16.00 -16.37
C ILE A 164 8.86 14.71 -17.15
N PRO A 165 8.42 14.54 -18.41
CA PRO A 165 8.70 13.30 -19.14
C PRO A 165 10.19 13.04 -19.34
N GLY A 166 10.96 14.09 -19.67
CA GLY A 166 12.39 13.96 -19.90
C GLY A 166 13.19 13.65 -18.62
N PHE A 167 12.74 14.15 -17.46
CA PHE A 167 13.36 13.80 -16.19
C PHE A 167 12.97 12.37 -15.73
N ILE A 168 11.72 11.94 -15.95
CA ILE A 168 11.28 10.59 -15.66
C ILE A 168 12.07 9.59 -16.53
N GLU A 169 12.17 9.81 -17.84
CA GLU A 169 12.93 8.94 -18.76
C GLU A 169 14.38 8.73 -18.28
N LYS A 170 15.04 9.80 -17.86
CA LYS A 170 16.41 9.72 -17.33
C LYS A 170 16.47 9.02 -15.97
N ALA A 171 15.54 9.35 -15.06
CA ALA A 171 15.51 8.75 -13.74
C ALA A 171 15.20 7.25 -13.78
N ASP A 172 14.38 6.79 -14.73
CA ASP A 172 14.08 5.37 -14.95
C ASP A 172 15.32 4.58 -15.41
N VAL A 173 16.30 5.25 -16.05
CA VAL A 173 17.59 4.66 -16.42
C VAL A 173 18.57 4.73 -15.25
N ASN A 174 18.60 5.84 -14.52
CA ASN A 174 19.59 6.10 -13.47
C ASN A 174 19.28 5.31 -12.18
N TYR A 175 18.04 5.39 -11.70
CA TYR A 175 17.67 4.82 -10.40
C TYR A 175 17.98 3.33 -10.24
N PRO A 176 17.76 2.45 -11.23
CA PRO A 176 18.10 1.03 -11.11
C PRO A 176 19.62 0.75 -11.02
N THR A 177 20.49 1.75 -11.25
CA THR A 177 21.94 1.59 -11.11
C THR A 177 22.43 1.77 -9.67
N HIS A 178 21.59 2.38 -8.81
CA HIS A 178 21.86 2.53 -7.39
C HIS A 178 21.58 1.24 -6.63
N ASN A 179 22.47 0.87 -5.71
CA ASN A 179 22.25 -0.31 -4.87
C ASN A 179 21.16 -0.03 -3.81
N ALA A 180 20.43 -1.08 -3.41
CA ALA A 180 19.35 -0.95 -2.44
C ALA A 180 19.80 -0.40 -1.07
N ASP A 181 21.06 -0.57 -0.69
CA ASP A 181 21.63 -0.09 0.56
C ASP A 181 22.26 1.31 0.47
N GLU A 182 22.35 1.90 -0.74
CA GLU A 182 22.85 3.28 -0.89
C GLU A 182 21.97 4.31 -0.15
N HIS A 183 22.63 5.39 0.24
CA HIS A 183 21.98 6.48 0.96
C HIS A 183 22.56 7.82 0.51
N TYR A 184 21.74 8.87 0.51
CA TYR A 184 22.16 10.22 0.10
C TYR A 184 23.31 10.83 0.92
N GLN A 185 23.70 10.19 2.02
CA GLN A 185 24.83 10.59 2.87
C GLN A 185 26.12 9.80 2.62
N ASP A 186 26.13 8.91 1.62
CA ASP A 186 27.31 8.10 1.26
C ASP A 186 28.37 8.89 0.49
#